data_2dfd039153bb543442bfabb921ddde34
#
_entry.id   2dfd039153bb543442bfabb921ddde34
#
_cell.length_a   1.000
_cell.length_b   1.000
_cell.length_c   1.000
_cell.angle_alpha   90.00
_cell.angle_beta   90.00
_cell.angle_gamma   90.00
#
_symmetry.space_group_name_H-M   'P 1'
#
loop_
_entity.id
_entity.type
_entity.pdbx_description
1 polymer ?
#
loop_
_entity_poly.entity_id
_entity_poly.type
_entity_poly.pdbx_seq_one_letter_code
_entity_poly.pdbx_strand_id
1 'polypeptide(L)'
;MKSIGILGAGPMGLACAYYAQKKGYKITLIEAAPFIGGMASHFDFSGTSIEKFYHFICKTDFDTFELLDELKLSDKLIWKDTSMGYFIDGKLYKWGDPFSLLFFEKLTFISKIRYGLNAFFTSKRSSFDSLENLTAEEWLQSWIGEKAYNLLWKKLMDYKFYEHSSSISAAWIATRMKRVGNSRKSILQEQLGYLEGGSETLVNALADKIKDDGGKVIINSPVTNLMISEEKKILGLEVNNEKLYFDSVISTIPTPYLDQILGETSLDFRSKYKQIENIGVVCVIYKLKKGVSKHFWVNINDERFELPGLIEFSNLRKIEDDLKIIYLPYYMPVTHEKFEKSDEFFFEETFNYLQMLNPNLEKEDVIDFSVNKLKYAQPICDVGFKEKIPPLQTDIENLYIADTCFYYPEDRGVSESVKLAKKIIEKIVI
;
A
#
# COMPACT_ATOMS: atom_id res chain seq x y z
N MET A 1 -4.36 32.09 15.44
CA MET A 1 -3.73 30.83 15.01
C MET A 1 -4.51 30.34 13.80
N LYS A 2 -3.83 30.16 12.67
CA LYS A 2 -4.50 29.73 11.44
C LYS A 2 -4.92 28.27 11.52
N SER A 3 -6.03 27.93 10.84
CA SER A 3 -6.70 26.63 10.95
C SER A 3 -6.58 25.83 9.66
N ILE A 4 -6.35 24.52 9.79
CA ILE A 4 -6.30 23.59 8.66
C ILE A 4 -7.30 22.47 8.88
N GLY A 5 -8.18 22.28 7.88
CA GLY A 5 -9.02 21.08 7.76
C GLY A 5 -8.30 20.02 6.96
N ILE A 6 -8.25 18.78 7.48
CA ILE A 6 -7.58 17.66 6.79
C ILE A 6 -8.61 16.56 6.55
N LEU A 7 -8.74 16.12 5.30
CA LEU A 7 -9.64 15.04 4.88
C LEU A 7 -8.87 13.72 4.82
N GLY A 8 -9.38 12.74 5.55
CA GLY A 8 -8.83 11.39 5.62
C GLY A 8 -7.86 11.20 6.78
N ALA A 9 -8.16 10.22 7.65
CA ALA A 9 -7.33 9.84 8.80
C ALA A 9 -6.49 8.58 8.52
N GLY A 10 -6.05 8.38 7.29
CA GLY A 10 -4.99 7.44 6.95
C GLY A 10 -3.60 7.94 7.42
N PRO A 11 -2.52 7.15 7.27
CA PRO A 11 -1.18 7.52 7.72
C PRO A 11 -0.73 8.89 7.22
N MET A 12 -1.08 9.27 5.98
CA MET A 12 -0.72 10.56 5.40
C MET A 12 -1.46 11.72 6.08
N GLY A 13 -2.79 11.61 6.27
CA GLY A 13 -3.58 12.65 6.93
C GLY A 13 -3.19 12.84 8.38
N LEU A 14 -2.93 11.76 9.11
CA LEU A 14 -2.42 11.79 10.48
C LEU A 14 -1.03 12.46 10.55
N ALA A 15 -0.12 12.13 9.64
CA ALA A 15 1.19 12.77 9.55
C ALA A 15 1.08 14.25 9.17
N CYS A 16 0.20 14.63 8.23
CA CYS A 16 -0.08 16.03 7.93
C CYS A 16 -0.56 16.79 9.16
N ALA A 17 -1.50 16.22 9.90
CA ALA A 17 -2.02 16.83 11.14
C ALA A 17 -0.92 17.04 12.18
N TYR A 18 -0.12 16.01 12.43
CA TYR A 18 0.99 16.07 13.37
C TYR A 18 2.02 17.14 13.01
N TYR A 19 2.52 17.15 11.76
CA TYR A 19 3.53 18.13 11.34
C TYR A 19 2.97 19.56 11.24
N ALA A 20 1.70 19.72 10.90
CA ALA A 20 1.06 21.04 10.89
C ALA A 20 0.92 21.62 12.31
N GLN A 21 0.55 20.79 13.31
CA GLN A 21 0.54 21.23 14.71
C GLN A 21 1.92 21.63 15.19
N LYS A 22 2.98 20.91 14.84
CA LYS A 22 4.36 21.29 15.18
C LYS A 22 4.73 22.68 14.63
N LYS A 23 4.10 23.12 13.52
CA LYS A 23 4.24 24.48 12.98
C LYS A 23 3.27 25.50 13.59
N GLY A 24 2.46 25.11 14.56
CA GLY A 24 1.55 25.99 15.27
C GLY A 24 0.20 26.22 14.62
N TYR A 25 -0.23 25.35 13.69
CA TYR A 25 -1.56 25.41 13.11
C TYR A 25 -2.60 24.73 14.00
N LYS A 26 -3.83 25.24 13.98
CA LYS A 26 -4.98 24.58 14.59
C LYS A 26 -5.54 23.54 13.63
N ILE A 27 -5.63 22.27 14.04
CA ILE A 27 -5.98 21.17 13.16
C ILE A 27 -7.36 20.61 13.50
N THR A 28 -8.12 20.31 12.43
CA THR A 28 -9.28 19.43 12.47
C THR A 28 -9.11 18.37 11.39
N LEU A 29 -8.92 17.11 11.82
CA LEU A 29 -8.81 15.93 10.96
C LEU A 29 -10.17 15.26 10.90
N ILE A 30 -10.66 14.97 9.68
CA ILE A 30 -12.01 14.47 9.41
C ILE A 30 -11.92 13.16 8.64
N GLU A 31 -12.57 12.12 9.17
CA GLU A 31 -12.60 10.77 8.59
C GLU A 31 -14.04 10.31 8.39
N ALA A 32 -14.32 9.81 7.20
CA ALA A 32 -15.65 9.28 6.85
C ALA A 32 -15.95 7.95 7.55
N ALA A 33 -14.95 7.10 7.74
CA ALA A 33 -15.10 5.82 8.41
C ALA A 33 -15.25 5.98 9.94
N PRO A 34 -15.85 4.99 10.63
CA PRO A 34 -15.95 4.99 12.10
C PRO A 34 -14.62 4.66 12.78
N PHE A 35 -13.53 4.53 12.05
CA PHE A 35 -12.18 4.20 12.53
C PHE A 35 -11.13 4.99 11.76
N ILE A 36 -9.96 5.17 12.35
CA ILE A 36 -8.79 5.81 11.74
C ILE A 36 -7.84 4.76 11.12
N GLY A 37 -6.85 5.22 10.37
CA GLY A 37 -5.76 4.40 9.82
C GLY A 37 -5.88 4.12 8.32
N GLY A 38 -7.03 4.35 7.67
CA GLY A 38 -7.19 4.10 6.23
C GLY A 38 -6.81 2.67 5.85
N MET A 39 -5.84 2.49 4.94
CA MET A 39 -5.35 1.14 4.59
C MET A 39 -4.55 0.47 5.72
N ALA A 40 -4.00 1.22 6.67
CA ALA A 40 -3.34 0.70 7.87
C ALA A 40 -4.31 0.49 9.04
N SER A 41 -5.63 0.55 8.80
CA SER A 41 -6.64 0.33 9.83
C SER A 41 -6.65 -1.12 10.30
N HIS A 42 -6.98 -1.28 11.57
CA HIS A 42 -7.06 -2.56 12.26
C HIS A 42 -8.50 -2.94 12.58
N PHE A 43 -8.69 -4.21 12.89
CA PHE A 43 -9.92 -4.75 13.44
C PHE A 43 -9.61 -5.92 14.38
N ASP A 44 -10.53 -6.21 15.27
CA ASP A 44 -10.44 -7.43 16.08
C ASP A 44 -10.78 -8.65 15.23
N PHE A 45 -9.83 -9.58 15.17
CA PHE A 45 -9.96 -10.82 14.42
C PHE A 45 -9.90 -11.99 15.39
N SER A 46 -11.07 -12.28 16.01
CA SER A 46 -11.22 -13.31 17.05
C SER A 46 -10.18 -13.17 18.18
N GLY A 47 -10.12 -11.97 18.79
CA GLY A 47 -9.24 -11.64 19.91
C GLY A 47 -7.81 -11.25 19.52
N THR A 48 -7.51 -11.08 18.23
CA THR A 48 -6.20 -10.60 17.76
C THR A 48 -6.41 -9.33 16.93
N SER A 49 -5.83 -8.21 17.32
CA SER A 49 -5.84 -7.00 16.49
C SER A 49 -4.89 -7.16 15.31
N ILE A 50 -5.42 -7.09 14.08
CA ILE A 50 -4.66 -7.18 12.84
C ILE A 50 -5.08 -6.12 11.83
N GLU A 51 -4.20 -5.84 10.89
CA GLU A 51 -4.47 -4.94 9.76
C GLU A 51 -5.48 -5.55 8.79
N LYS A 52 -6.40 -4.71 8.26
CA LYS A 52 -7.28 -5.12 7.14
C LYS A 52 -6.52 -5.45 5.86
N PHE A 53 -5.36 -4.81 5.68
CA PHE A 53 -4.41 -5.04 4.59
C PHE A 53 -3.02 -5.11 5.20
N TYR A 54 -2.28 -6.18 4.93
CA TYR A 54 -0.96 -6.40 5.54
C TYR A 54 0.03 -5.26 5.31
N HIS A 55 0.81 -4.95 6.33
CA HIS A 55 1.89 -3.97 6.28
C HIS A 55 3.19 -4.56 6.84
N PHE A 56 4.29 -4.10 6.29
CA PHE A 56 5.63 -4.39 6.80
C PHE A 56 6.54 -3.19 6.56
N ILE A 57 7.64 -3.12 7.30
CA ILE A 57 8.60 -2.03 7.25
C ILE A 57 9.88 -2.54 6.62
N CYS A 58 10.41 -1.81 5.64
CA CYS A 58 11.71 -2.07 5.02
C CYS A 58 12.82 -1.25 5.69
N LYS A 59 14.07 -1.70 5.58
CA LYS A 59 15.24 -0.96 6.09
C LYS A 59 15.50 0.38 5.39
N THR A 60 14.79 0.66 4.32
CA THR A 60 14.85 1.89 3.55
C THR A 60 13.75 2.90 3.93
N ASP A 61 12.88 2.57 4.89
CA ASP A 61 11.72 3.39 5.26
C ASP A 61 12.11 4.48 6.28
N PHE A 62 13.08 5.32 5.91
CA PHE A 62 13.71 6.30 6.81
C PHE A 62 12.74 7.32 7.41
N ASP A 63 11.77 7.82 6.63
CA ASP A 63 10.76 8.76 7.14
C ASP A 63 9.87 8.11 8.20
N THR A 64 9.61 6.80 8.12
CA THR A 64 8.95 6.07 9.22
C THR A 64 9.83 6.04 10.46
N PHE A 65 11.15 5.80 10.33
CA PHE A 65 12.04 5.75 11.50
C PHE A 65 12.14 7.09 12.21
N GLU A 66 12.25 8.18 11.46
CA GLU A 66 12.25 9.53 12.02
C GLU A 66 10.95 9.81 12.80
N LEU A 67 9.79 9.45 12.22
CA LEU A 67 8.51 9.62 12.87
C LEU A 67 8.38 8.75 14.13
N LEU A 68 8.86 7.50 14.10
CA LEU A 68 8.88 6.62 15.28
C LEU A 68 9.75 7.20 16.40
N ASP A 69 10.89 7.80 16.07
CA ASP A 69 11.77 8.45 17.04
C ASP A 69 11.10 9.68 17.65
N GLU A 70 10.50 10.54 16.84
CA GLU A 70 9.73 11.70 17.30
C GLU A 70 8.58 11.33 18.25
N LEU A 71 7.92 10.20 18.01
CA LEU A 71 6.82 9.68 18.83
C LEU A 71 7.30 8.79 19.98
N LYS A 72 8.62 8.56 20.13
CA LYS A 72 9.23 7.67 21.13
C LYS A 72 8.75 6.22 21.01
N LEU A 73 8.61 5.75 19.77
CA LEU A 73 8.17 4.40 19.43
C LEU A 73 9.27 3.55 18.78
N SER A 74 10.51 4.03 18.73
CA SER A 74 11.62 3.31 18.06
C SER A 74 11.91 1.94 18.69
N ASP A 75 11.66 1.78 19.98
CA ASP A 75 11.77 0.52 20.72
C ASP A 75 10.68 -0.50 20.39
N LYS A 76 9.57 -0.05 19.79
CA LYS A 76 8.47 -0.91 19.31
C LYS A 76 8.75 -1.52 17.93
N LEU A 77 9.78 -1.07 17.23
CA LEU A 77 10.14 -1.61 15.91
C LEU A 77 10.92 -2.92 16.06
N ILE A 78 10.30 -4.00 15.64
CA ILE A 78 10.87 -5.36 15.70
C ILE A 78 11.30 -5.79 14.29
N TRP A 79 12.55 -6.23 14.17
CA TRP A 79 13.10 -6.79 12.93
C TRP A 79 13.06 -8.32 12.97
N LYS A 80 12.52 -8.92 11.90
CA LYS A 80 12.43 -10.37 11.77
C LYS A 80 13.10 -10.83 10.48
N ASP A 81 13.89 -11.89 10.59
CA ASP A 81 14.43 -12.58 9.43
C ASP A 81 13.27 -13.29 8.71
N THR A 82 13.07 -12.96 7.43
CA THR A 82 11.99 -13.50 6.59
C THR A 82 12.55 -14.25 5.39
N SER A 83 11.71 -14.93 4.68
CA SER A 83 12.04 -15.58 3.42
C SER A 83 10.86 -15.52 2.46
N MET A 84 11.16 -15.58 1.16
CA MET A 84 10.15 -15.70 0.12
C MET A 84 10.04 -17.13 -0.38
N GLY A 85 8.84 -17.50 -0.82
CA GLY A 85 8.52 -18.72 -1.54
C GLY A 85 8.14 -18.43 -2.99
N TYR A 86 8.23 -19.43 -3.82
CA TYR A 86 7.76 -19.43 -5.20
C TYR A 86 7.04 -20.75 -5.49
N PHE A 87 5.73 -20.68 -5.71
CA PHE A 87 4.90 -21.85 -5.98
C PHE A 87 4.63 -21.98 -7.48
N ILE A 88 5.01 -23.11 -8.06
CA ILE A 88 4.82 -23.42 -9.48
C ILE A 88 4.71 -24.93 -9.69
N ASP A 89 3.82 -25.37 -10.57
CA ASP A 89 3.59 -26.78 -10.91
C ASP A 89 3.37 -27.67 -9.66
N GLY A 90 2.63 -27.15 -8.67
CA GLY A 90 2.35 -27.85 -7.41
C GLY A 90 3.53 -27.98 -6.44
N LYS A 91 4.65 -27.28 -6.70
CA LYS A 91 5.84 -27.33 -5.86
C LYS A 91 6.23 -25.96 -5.30
N LEU A 92 6.50 -25.90 -4.01
CA LEU A 92 6.97 -24.71 -3.32
C LEU A 92 8.50 -24.67 -3.26
N TYR A 93 9.09 -23.70 -3.88
CA TYR A 93 10.53 -23.42 -3.88
C TYR A 93 10.84 -22.27 -2.91
N LYS A 94 12.01 -22.29 -2.27
CA LYS A 94 12.55 -21.10 -1.65
C LYS A 94 12.96 -20.10 -2.74
N TRP A 95 12.75 -18.80 -2.49
CA TRP A 95 13.03 -17.72 -3.44
C TRP A 95 13.64 -16.51 -2.75
N GLY A 96 14.24 -15.61 -3.52
CA GLY A 96 14.64 -14.27 -3.08
C GLY A 96 16.07 -14.14 -2.56
N ASP A 97 16.87 -15.18 -2.61
CA ASP A 97 18.31 -15.13 -2.32
C ASP A 97 19.16 -15.75 -3.46
N PRO A 98 20.48 -15.46 -3.53
CA PRO A 98 21.31 -15.95 -4.62
C PRO A 98 21.38 -17.48 -4.75
N PHE A 99 21.34 -18.21 -3.63
CA PHE A 99 21.37 -19.67 -3.66
C PHE A 99 20.05 -20.24 -4.17
N SER A 100 18.91 -19.70 -3.70
CA SER A 100 17.63 -20.15 -4.20
C SER A 100 17.49 -19.89 -5.70
N LEU A 101 18.00 -18.77 -6.21
CA LEU A 101 18.06 -18.49 -7.64
C LEU A 101 18.97 -19.48 -8.38
N LEU A 102 20.15 -19.78 -7.85
CA LEU A 102 21.09 -20.72 -8.47
C LEU A 102 20.49 -22.12 -8.62
N PHE A 103 19.81 -22.60 -7.58
CA PHE A 103 19.23 -23.95 -7.56
C PHE A 103 17.80 -24.03 -8.12
N PHE A 104 17.23 -22.92 -8.60
CA PHE A 104 15.89 -22.92 -9.20
C PHE A 104 15.89 -23.59 -10.57
N GLU A 105 15.39 -24.82 -10.64
CA GLU A 105 15.48 -25.69 -11.82
C GLU A 105 14.68 -25.23 -13.04
N LYS A 106 13.70 -24.33 -12.86
CA LYS A 106 12.84 -23.82 -13.95
C LYS A 106 13.50 -22.74 -14.81
N LEU A 107 14.66 -22.21 -14.41
CA LEU A 107 15.40 -21.21 -15.17
C LEU A 107 16.70 -21.80 -15.75
N THR A 108 17.06 -21.35 -16.95
CA THR A 108 18.38 -21.63 -17.54
C THR A 108 19.47 -20.92 -16.75
N PHE A 109 20.70 -21.42 -16.79
CA PHE A 109 21.85 -20.81 -16.12
C PHE A 109 22.05 -19.35 -16.57
N ILE A 110 21.93 -19.08 -17.87
CA ILE A 110 22.05 -17.71 -18.42
C ILE A 110 20.96 -16.79 -17.83
N SER A 111 19.71 -17.24 -17.77
CA SER A 111 18.63 -16.46 -17.20
C SER A 111 18.85 -16.14 -15.71
N LYS A 112 19.42 -17.08 -14.95
CA LYS A 112 19.77 -16.87 -13.55
C LYS A 112 20.83 -15.77 -13.37
N ILE A 113 21.88 -15.79 -14.19
CA ILE A 113 22.93 -14.74 -14.17
C ILE A 113 22.31 -13.39 -14.52
N ARG A 114 21.55 -13.32 -15.62
CA ARG A 114 20.91 -12.07 -16.08
C ARG A 114 19.93 -11.51 -15.05
N TYR A 115 19.14 -12.37 -14.38
CA TYR A 115 18.25 -11.97 -13.30
C TYR A 115 19.03 -11.43 -12.10
N GLY A 116 20.07 -12.12 -11.68
CA GLY A 116 20.94 -11.69 -10.59
C GLY A 116 21.60 -10.33 -10.86
N LEU A 117 22.10 -10.12 -12.08
CA LEU A 117 22.68 -8.83 -12.50
C LEU A 117 21.60 -7.73 -12.53
N ASN A 118 20.42 -7.99 -13.07
CA ASN A 118 19.31 -7.03 -13.03
C ASN A 118 18.98 -6.62 -11.58
N ALA A 119 18.81 -7.58 -10.67
CA ALA A 119 18.53 -7.31 -9.26
C ALA A 119 19.67 -6.50 -8.59
N PHE A 120 20.93 -6.85 -8.86
CA PHE A 120 22.09 -6.15 -8.32
C PHE A 120 22.15 -4.69 -8.81
N PHE A 121 22.10 -4.46 -10.12
CA PHE A 121 22.17 -3.09 -10.67
C PHE A 121 20.97 -2.24 -10.26
N THR A 122 19.77 -2.83 -10.22
CA THR A 122 18.56 -2.15 -9.76
C THR A 122 18.69 -1.73 -8.29
N SER A 123 19.24 -2.57 -7.43
CA SER A 123 19.45 -2.25 -6.00
C SER A 123 20.40 -1.07 -5.77
N LYS A 124 21.34 -0.83 -6.70
CA LYS A 124 22.35 0.24 -6.64
C LYS A 124 21.98 1.50 -7.43
N ARG A 125 20.90 1.46 -8.18
CA ARG A 125 20.48 2.58 -9.02
C ARG A 125 20.10 3.79 -8.19
N SER A 126 20.61 4.98 -8.55
CA SER A 126 20.32 6.25 -7.87
C SER A 126 19.15 7.02 -8.50
N SER A 127 18.97 6.92 -9.83
CA SER A 127 17.86 7.54 -10.56
C SER A 127 17.14 6.51 -11.42
N PHE A 128 15.84 6.74 -11.61
CA PHE A 128 14.97 5.92 -12.46
C PHE A 128 14.49 6.66 -13.71
N ASP A 129 14.94 7.90 -13.95
CA ASP A 129 14.52 8.75 -15.09
C ASP A 129 14.70 8.05 -16.44
N SER A 130 15.75 7.26 -16.62
CA SER A 130 15.98 6.49 -17.86
C SER A 130 14.99 5.35 -18.08
N LEU A 131 14.15 5.04 -17.11
CA LEU A 131 13.12 3.99 -17.18
C LEU A 131 11.69 4.57 -17.35
N GLU A 132 11.53 5.88 -17.31
CA GLU A 132 10.22 6.55 -17.37
C GLU A 132 9.43 6.25 -18.64
N ASN A 133 10.14 6.06 -19.76
CA ASN A 133 9.55 5.83 -21.07
C ASN A 133 9.54 4.34 -21.48
N LEU A 134 9.81 3.44 -20.55
CA LEU A 134 9.80 1.99 -20.78
C LEU A 134 8.69 1.33 -19.97
N THR A 135 8.07 0.32 -20.57
CA THR A 135 7.20 -0.57 -19.80
C THR A 135 8.02 -1.53 -18.94
N ALA A 136 7.44 -1.99 -17.85
CA ALA A 136 8.05 -3.01 -17.00
C ALA A 136 8.34 -4.30 -17.77
N GLU A 137 7.47 -4.68 -18.70
CA GLU A 137 7.64 -5.83 -19.55
C GLU A 137 8.86 -5.69 -20.46
N GLU A 138 8.96 -4.61 -21.24
CA GLU A 138 10.10 -4.34 -22.13
C GLU A 138 11.42 -4.31 -21.35
N TRP A 139 11.44 -3.61 -20.23
CA TRP A 139 12.63 -3.50 -19.39
C TRP A 139 13.06 -4.85 -18.82
N LEU A 140 12.13 -5.61 -18.22
CA LEU A 140 12.44 -6.92 -17.64
C LEU A 140 12.84 -7.92 -18.72
N GLN A 141 12.13 -7.98 -19.86
CA GLN A 141 12.49 -8.87 -20.97
C GLN A 141 13.87 -8.55 -21.55
N SER A 142 14.23 -7.27 -21.66
CA SER A 142 15.58 -6.87 -22.11
C SER A 142 16.68 -7.40 -21.19
N TRP A 143 16.43 -7.47 -19.90
CA TRP A 143 17.37 -8.00 -18.92
C TRP A 143 17.37 -9.51 -18.81
N ILE A 144 16.22 -10.13 -18.58
CA ILE A 144 16.13 -11.56 -18.21
C ILE A 144 15.69 -12.46 -19.35
N GLY A 145 15.21 -11.89 -20.46
CA GLY A 145 14.63 -12.58 -21.61
C GLY A 145 13.17 -12.96 -21.41
N GLU A 146 12.46 -13.08 -22.52
CA GLU A 146 11.01 -13.34 -22.57
C GLU A 146 10.59 -14.58 -21.75
N LYS A 147 11.29 -15.71 -21.92
CA LYS A 147 10.95 -16.96 -21.19
C LYS A 147 11.04 -16.79 -19.66
N ALA A 148 12.06 -16.09 -19.18
CA ALA A 148 12.21 -15.84 -17.76
C ALA A 148 11.21 -14.80 -17.25
N TYR A 149 10.87 -13.79 -18.05
CA TYR A 149 9.80 -12.85 -17.73
C TYR A 149 8.45 -13.56 -17.60
N ASN A 150 8.07 -14.38 -18.58
CA ASN A 150 6.82 -15.13 -18.56
C ASN A 150 6.74 -16.06 -17.34
N LEU A 151 7.87 -16.66 -16.97
CA LEU A 151 7.93 -17.53 -15.80
C LEU A 151 7.84 -16.77 -14.46
N LEU A 152 8.47 -15.60 -14.34
CA LEU A 152 8.67 -14.95 -13.03
C LEU A 152 7.75 -13.77 -12.78
N TRP A 153 7.30 -13.07 -13.83
CA TRP A 153 6.67 -11.77 -13.72
C TRP A 153 5.29 -11.68 -14.37
N LYS A 154 5.10 -12.34 -15.52
CA LYS A 154 3.89 -12.17 -16.31
C LYS A 154 2.62 -12.39 -15.50
N LYS A 155 2.51 -13.50 -14.79
CA LYS A 155 1.33 -13.80 -13.97
C LYS A 155 1.11 -12.76 -12.85
N LEU A 156 2.19 -12.31 -12.19
CA LEU A 156 2.12 -11.23 -11.20
C LEU A 156 1.56 -9.94 -11.84
N MET A 157 2.02 -9.59 -13.03
CA MET A 157 1.56 -8.38 -13.74
C MET A 157 0.10 -8.53 -14.16
N ASP A 158 -0.27 -9.66 -14.75
CA ASP A 158 -1.63 -9.92 -15.24
C ASP A 158 -2.66 -9.92 -14.10
N TYR A 159 -2.39 -10.61 -12.98
CA TYR A 159 -3.30 -10.67 -11.84
C TYR A 159 -3.21 -9.47 -10.88
N LYS A 160 -2.26 -8.57 -11.09
CA LYS A 160 -2.20 -7.34 -10.33
C LYS A 160 -2.78 -6.14 -11.09
N PHE A 161 -2.66 -6.10 -12.42
CA PHE A 161 -2.99 -4.92 -13.21
C PHE A 161 -3.96 -5.18 -14.36
N TYR A 162 -4.31 -6.44 -14.63
CA TYR A 162 -5.28 -6.85 -15.66
C TYR A 162 -4.95 -6.21 -17.03
N GLU A 163 -5.90 -5.49 -17.63
CA GLU A 163 -5.74 -4.81 -18.92
C GLU A 163 -4.58 -3.80 -18.96
N HIS A 164 -4.13 -3.32 -17.80
CA HIS A 164 -3.00 -2.38 -17.70
C HIS A 164 -1.64 -3.06 -17.57
N SER A 165 -1.59 -4.40 -17.51
CA SER A 165 -0.36 -5.16 -17.21
C SER A 165 0.81 -4.83 -18.15
N SER A 166 0.51 -4.59 -19.45
CA SER A 166 1.51 -4.27 -20.49
C SER A 166 1.94 -2.80 -20.50
N SER A 167 1.24 -1.91 -19.80
CA SER A 167 1.53 -0.47 -19.78
C SER A 167 2.26 0.01 -18.52
N ILE A 168 2.44 -0.84 -17.52
CA ILE A 168 3.05 -0.48 -16.24
C ILE A 168 4.49 0.02 -16.41
N SER A 169 4.81 1.12 -15.75
CA SER A 169 6.12 1.78 -15.80
C SER A 169 7.25 0.90 -15.25
N ALA A 170 8.35 0.83 -15.99
CA ALA A 170 9.57 0.20 -15.53
C ALA A 170 10.17 0.91 -14.32
N ALA A 171 10.06 2.23 -14.24
CA ALA A 171 10.56 3.02 -13.10
C ALA A 171 9.86 2.59 -11.80
N TRP A 172 8.54 2.42 -11.84
CA TRP A 172 7.76 1.98 -10.68
C TRP A 172 8.13 0.57 -10.22
N ILE A 173 8.27 -0.40 -11.13
CA ILE A 173 8.69 -1.77 -10.79
C ILE A 173 10.12 -1.77 -10.22
N ALA A 174 11.02 -0.99 -10.81
CA ALA A 174 12.42 -0.94 -10.40
C ALA A 174 12.61 -0.34 -8.99
N THR A 175 11.85 0.71 -8.63
CA THR A 175 11.90 1.26 -7.26
C THR A 175 11.40 0.25 -6.24
N ARG A 176 10.33 -0.48 -6.55
CA ARG A 176 9.82 -1.55 -5.70
C ARG A 176 10.84 -2.68 -5.53
N MET A 177 11.48 -3.13 -6.62
CA MET A 177 12.56 -4.12 -6.55
C MET A 177 13.72 -3.62 -5.69
N LYS A 178 14.12 -2.35 -5.82
CA LYS A 178 15.18 -1.74 -5.01
C LYS A 178 14.81 -1.70 -3.54
N ARG A 179 13.60 -1.25 -3.19
CA ARG A 179 13.13 -1.13 -1.81
C ARG A 179 13.17 -2.48 -1.10
N VAL A 180 12.52 -3.50 -1.66
CA VAL A 180 12.49 -4.85 -1.09
C VAL A 180 13.89 -5.50 -1.13
N GLY A 181 14.61 -5.34 -2.26
CA GLY A 181 15.95 -5.88 -2.45
C GLY A 181 16.98 -5.36 -1.44
N ASN A 182 16.81 -4.13 -0.94
CA ASN A 182 17.69 -3.52 0.07
C ASN A 182 17.24 -3.77 1.52
N SER A 183 16.06 -4.37 1.73
CA SER A 183 15.61 -4.73 3.08
C SER A 183 16.21 -6.07 3.53
N ARG A 184 17.52 -6.05 3.82
CA ARG A 184 18.30 -7.24 4.13
C ARG A 184 19.21 -7.04 5.34
N LYS A 185 19.43 -8.14 6.09
CA LYS A 185 20.47 -8.26 7.09
C LYS A 185 21.81 -8.59 6.42
N SER A 186 21.77 -9.40 5.37
CA SER A 186 22.90 -9.78 4.54
C SER A 186 22.44 -10.12 3.12
N ILE A 187 23.38 -10.36 2.21
CA ILE A 187 23.04 -10.76 0.83
C ILE A 187 22.20 -12.05 0.78
N LEU A 188 22.29 -12.90 1.81
CA LEU A 188 21.59 -14.18 1.90
C LEU A 188 20.33 -14.14 2.76
N GLN A 189 20.12 -13.07 3.54
CA GLN A 189 19.06 -13.01 4.52
C GLN A 189 18.23 -11.74 4.38
N GLU A 190 17.00 -11.90 3.94
CA GLU A 190 15.97 -10.85 3.97
C GLU A 190 15.57 -10.56 5.41
N GLN A 191 15.30 -9.30 5.68
CA GLN A 191 14.81 -8.86 6.99
C GLN A 191 13.75 -7.78 6.81
N LEU A 192 12.58 -8.01 7.38
CA LEU A 192 11.48 -7.06 7.40
C LEU A 192 11.16 -6.65 8.84
N GLY A 193 10.60 -5.48 8.99
CA GLY A 193 10.18 -4.92 10.27
C GLY A 193 8.67 -4.88 10.43
N TYR A 194 8.23 -4.88 11.67
CA TYR A 194 6.86 -4.58 12.08
C TYR A 194 6.86 -3.87 13.43
N LEU A 195 5.81 -3.17 13.76
CA LEU A 195 5.65 -2.57 15.08
C LEU A 195 4.99 -3.57 16.04
N GLU A 196 5.46 -3.61 17.26
CA GLU A 196 4.75 -4.29 18.34
C GLU A 196 3.33 -3.71 18.42
N GLY A 197 2.30 -4.56 18.42
CA GLY A 197 0.90 -4.13 18.27
C GLY A 197 0.44 -3.90 16.82
N GLY A 198 1.34 -3.95 15.83
CA GLY A 198 1.04 -3.67 14.41
C GLY A 198 1.08 -2.18 14.08
N SER A 199 0.62 -1.82 12.88
CA SER A 199 0.54 -0.42 12.42
C SER A 199 -0.40 0.43 13.27
N GLU A 200 -1.32 -0.21 14.00
CA GLU A 200 -2.22 0.44 14.97
C GLU A 200 -1.46 1.25 16.01
N THR A 201 -0.32 0.77 16.48
CA THR A 201 0.56 1.46 17.43
C THR A 201 0.95 2.84 16.92
N LEU A 202 1.34 2.96 15.65
CA LEU A 202 1.69 4.26 15.07
C LEU A 202 0.46 5.14 14.83
N VAL A 203 -0.62 4.54 14.28
CA VAL A 203 -1.87 5.25 13.98
C VAL A 203 -2.47 5.88 15.23
N ASN A 204 -2.56 5.11 16.31
CA ASN A 204 -3.10 5.59 17.59
C ASN A 204 -2.19 6.63 18.23
N ALA A 205 -0.88 6.41 18.25
CA ALA A 205 0.07 7.39 18.80
C ALA A 205 -0.01 8.74 18.08
N LEU A 206 -0.16 8.75 16.77
CA LEU A 206 -0.38 9.99 16.00
C LEU A 206 -1.71 10.65 16.38
N ALA A 207 -2.80 9.87 16.41
CA ALA A 207 -4.14 10.42 16.74
C ALA A 207 -4.20 10.97 18.17
N ASP A 208 -3.60 10.30 19.13
CA ASP A 208 -3.55 10.74 20.51
C ASP A 208 -2.68 11.99 20.65
N LYS A 209 -1.50 12.01 20.00
CA LYS A 209 -0.65 13.21 20.01
C LYS A 209 -1.35 14.42 19.39
N ILE A 210 -2.12 14.24 18.31
CA ILE A 210 -2.93 15.30 17.69
C ILE A 210 -3.94 15.85 18.69
N LYS A 211 -4.63 14.98 19.44
CA LYS A 211 -5.62 15.40 20.46
C LYS A 211 -4.96 16.08 21.65
N ASP A 212 -3.86 15.53 22.16
CA ASP A 212 -3.11 16.07 23.30
C ASP A 212 -2.59 17.48 23.00
N ASP A 213 -2.19 17.75 21.76
CA ASP A 213 -1.77 19.07 21.30
C ASP A 213 -2.96 19.99 20.91
N GLY A 214 -4.19 19.62 21.28
CA GLY A 214 -5.40 20.43 21.10
C GLY A 214 -6.04 20.37 19.73
N GLY A 215 -5.62 19.45 18.85
CA GLY A 215 -6.28 19.16 17.58
C GLY A 215 -7.56 18.34 17.76
N LYS A 216 -8.40 18.37 16.71
CA LYS A 216 -9.63 17.59 16.67
C LYS A 216 -9.50 16.45 15.68
N VAL A 217 -9.92 15.25 16.08
CA VAL A 217 -10.07 14.07 15.20
C VAL A 217 -11.55 13.68 15.22
N ILE A 218 -12.21 13.85 14.08
CA ILE A 218 -13.65 13.60 13.90
C ILE A 218 -13.78 12.40 12.97
N ILE A 219 -14.34 11.30 13.46
CA ILE A 219 -14.59 10.07 12.72
C ILE A 219 -16.08 9.93 12.40
N ASN A 220 -16.43 8.96 11.56
CA ASN A 220 -17.82 8.71 11.11
C ASN A 220 -18.49 9.98 10.55
N SER A 221 -17.71 10.77 9.81
CA SER A 221 -18.09 12.11 9.39
C SER A 221 -17.67 12.35 7.93
N PRO A 222 -18.46 11.84 6.97
CA PRO A 222 -18.16 12.04 5.56
C PRO A 222 -18.27 13.52 5.19
N VAL A 223 -17.25 14.02 4.50
CA VAL A 223 -17.28 15.32 3.85
C VAL A 223 -18.12 15.19 2.59
N THR A 224 -19.13 16.03 2.46
CA THR A 224 -20.07 16.01 1.32
C THR A 224 -19.76 17.06 0.27
N ASN A 225 -19.09 18.16 0.66
CA ASN A 225 -18.77 19.26 -0.25
C ASN A 225 -17.54 20.04 0.20
N LEU A 226 -16.77 20.54 -0.77
CA LEU A 226 -15.75 21.55 -0.56
C LEU A 226 -16.37 22.94 -0.80
N MET A 227 -16.36 23.79 0.22
CA MET A 227 -16.85 25.17 0.09
C MET A 227 -15.78 26.03 -0.56
N ILE A 228 -16.03 26.48 -1.78
CA ILE A 228 -15.09 27.27 -2.59
C ILE A 228 -15.77 28.60 -2.94
N SER A 229 -15.03 29.72 -2.79
CA SER A 229 -15.53 31.05 -3.16
C SER A 229 -15.54 31.25 -4.68
N GLU A 230 -16.21 32.31 -5.15
CA GLU A 230 -16.21 32.72 -6.57
C GLU A 230 -14.81 33.06 -7.07
N GLU A 231 -13.92 33.54 -6.19
CA GLU A 231 -12.51 33.87 -6.50
C GLU A 231 -11.61 32.60 -6.46
N LYS A 232 -12.18 31.41 -6.45
CA LYS A 232 -11.44 30.11 -6.38
C LYS A 232 -10.57 29.97 -5.14
N LYS A 233 -11.08 30.32 -3.98
CA LYS A 233 -10.44 30.11 -2.69
C LYS A 233 -11.22 29.11 -1.85
N ILE A 234 -10.53 28.19 -1.20
CA ILE A 234 -11.18 27.28 -0.25
C ILE A 234 -11.66 28.08 0.97
N LEU A 235 -12.90 27.85 1.38
CA LEU A 235 -13.49 28.45 2.57
C LEU A 235 -13.64 27.42 3.71
N GLY A 236 -13.76 26.13 3.35
CA GLY A 236 -13.94 25.07 4.33
C GLY A 236 -14.61 23.84 3.73
N LEU A 237 -15.23 23.06 4.62
CA LEU A 237 -15.83 21.75 4.33
C LEU A 237 -17.27 21.68 4.83
N GLU A 238 -18.12 20.98 4.11
CA GLU A 238 -19.44 20.58 4.58
C GLU A 238 -19.39 19.13 5.07
N VAL A 239 -19.74 18.94 6.33
CA VAL A 239 -19.65 17.67 7.06
C VAL A 239 -20.93 17.45 7.83
N ASN A 240 -21.67 16.37 7.56
CA ASN A 240 -22.94 16.07 8.23
C ASN A 240 -23.94 17.26 8.21
N ASN A 241 -24.01 17.98 7.08
CA ASN A 241 -24.82 19.23 6.89
C ASN A 241 -24.38 20.43 7.73
N GLU A 242 -23.22 20.37 8.40
CA GLU A 242 -22.59 21.49 9.08
C GLU A 242 -21.45 22.06 8.25
N LYS A 243 -21.33 23.40 8.27
CA LYS A 243 -20.25 24.11 7.57
C LYS A 243 -19.09 24.38 8.53
N LEU A 244 -17.92 23.79 8.24
CA LEU A 244 -16.69 24.01 8.97
C LEU A 244 -15.75 24.90 8.14
N TYR A 245 -15.37 26.05 8.69
CA TYR A 245 -14.49 27.01 7.99
C TYR A 245 -13.03 26.80 8.38
N PHE A 246 -12.14 26.89 7.38
CA PHE A 246 -10.71 26.72 7.53
C PHE A 246 -9.94 27.72 6.66
N ASP A 247 -8.76 28.15 7.12
CA ASP A 247 -7.84 28.98 6.34
C ASP A 247 -7.20 28.19 5.19
N SER A 248 -7.01 26.89 5.37
CA SER A 248 -6.55 25.94 4.35
C SER A 248 -7.20 24.56 4.51
N VAL A 249 -7.22 23.79 3.44
CA VAL A 249 -7.67 22.43 3.43
C VAL A 249 -6.63 21.53 2.76
N ILE A 250 -6.36 20.37 3.37
CA ILE A 250 -5.54 19.31 2.80
C ILE A 250 -6.44 18.08 2.60
N SER A 251 -6.56 17.62 1.36
CA SER A 251 -7.20 16.35 1.05
C SER A 251 -6.16 15.24 0.94
N THR A 252 -6.33 14.18 1.72
CA THR A 252 -5.49 12.96 1.64
C THR A 252 -6.30 11.72 1.27
N ILE A 253 -7.55 11.92 0.86
CA ILE A 253 -8.40 10.84 0.36
C ILE A 253 -8.06 10.51 -1.10
N PRO A 254 -8.33 9.28 -1.57
CA PRO A 254 -8.14 8.93 -2.98
C PRO A 254 -8.81 9.92 -3.93
N THR A 255 -8.10 10.32 -4.97
CA THR A 255 -8.56 11.32 -5.94
C THR A 255 -9.93 11.06 -6.54
N PRO A 256 -10.40 9.80 -6.79
CA PRO A 256 -11.74 9.55 -7.26
C PRO A 256 -12.85 9.92 -6.27
N TYR A 257 -12.59 9.86 -4.97
CA TYR A 257 -13.55 10.34 -3.96
C TYR A 257 -13.61 11.87 -3.91
N LEU A 258 -12.46 12.51 -4.13
CA LEU A 258 -12.39 13.96 -4.16
C LEU A 258 -13.27 14.55 -5.27
N ASP A 259 -13.30 13.93 -6.46
CA ASP A 259 -14.13 14.36 -7.59
C ASP A 259 -15.64 14.43 -7.20
N GLN A 260 -16.09 13.58 -6.30
CA GLN A 260 -17.48 13.54 -5.87
C GLN A 260 -17.89 14.72 -4.97
N ILE A 261 -16.93 15.33 -4.27
CA ILE A 261 -17.15 16.42 -3.30
C ILE A 261 -16.69 17.78 -3.79
N LEU A 262 -16.17 17.87 -5.02
CA LEU A 262 -15.72 19.14 -5.64
C LEU A 262 -16.86 20.02 -6.15
N GLY A 263 -18.11 19.52 -6.17
CA GLY A 263 -19.25 20.27 -6.71
C GLY A 263 -19.09 20.59 -8.20
N GLU A 264 -19.64 21.72 -8.66
CA GLU A 264 -19.57 22.19 -10.05
C GLU A 264 -18.26 22.91 -10.41
N THR A 265 -17.26 22.85 -9.56
CA THR A 265 -15.96 23.51 -9.78
C THR A 265 -15.26 23.05 -11.06
N SER A 266 -14.53 23.94 -11.66
CA SER A 266 -14.00 23.95 -13.03
C SER A 266 -13.68 22.56 -13.60
N LEU A 267 -14.17 22.30 -14.81
CA LEU A 267 -13.92 21.07 -15.61
C LEU A 267 -12.41 20.76 -15.76
N ASP A 268 -11.56 21.78 -15.82
CA ASP A 268 -10.11 21.65 -15.92
C ASP A 268 -9.47 21.00 -14.70
N PHE A 269 -9.92 21.37 -13.51
CA PHE A 269 -9.43 20.76 -12.27
C PHE A 269 -9.78 19.27 -12.21
N ARG A 270 -11.03 18.95 -12.50
CA ARG A 270 -11.54 17.58 -12.51
C ARG A 270 -10.83 16.70 -13.53
N SER A 271 -10.53 17.22 -14.72
CA SER A 271 -9.91 16.45 -15.80
C SER A 271 -8.52 15.92 -15.41
N LYS A 272 -7.73 16.72 -14.68
CA LYS A 272 -6.39 16.34 -14.20
C LYS A 272 -6.43 15.13 -13.25
N TYR A 273 -7.42 15.09 -12.35
CA TYR A 273 -7.54 14.00 -11.37
C TYR A 273 -8.21 12.74 -11.93
N LYS A 274 -9.09 12.87 -12.92
CA LYS A 274 -9.73 11.75 -13.61
C LYS A 274 -8.75 10.90 -14.44
N GLN A 275 -7.58 11.45 -14.76
CA GLN A 275 -6.54 10.70 -15.48
C GLN A 275 -5.84 9.65 -14.63
N ILE A 276 -5.99 9.71 -13.30
CA ILE A 276 -5.38 8.77 -12.38
C ILE A 276 -6.32 7.58 -12.18
N GLU A 277 -6.06 6.54 -12.93
CA GLU A 277 -6.76 5.27 -12.78
C GLU A 277 -6.26 4.52 -11.55
N ASN A 278 -7.17 3.76 -10.92
CA ASN A 278 -6.87 2.98 -9.73
C ASN A 278 -7.39 1.55 -9.91
N ILE A 279 -6.66 0.60 -9.35
CA ILE A 279 -7.13 -0.77 -9.21
C ILE A 279 -7.64 -1.02 -7.79
N GLY A 280 -8.70 -1.81 -7.68
CA GLY A 280 -9.24 -2.25 -6.39
C GLY A 280 -8.47 -3.42 -5.81
N VAL A 281 -8.76 -3.74 -4.55
CA VAL A 281 -8.27 -4.94 -3.88
C VAL A 281 -9.40 -5.60 -3.09
N VAL A 282 -9.46 -6.93 -3.20
CA VAL A 282 -10.19 -7.80 -2.29
C VAL A 282 -9.14 -8.59 -1.51
N CYS A 283 -9.06 -8.37 -0.22
CA CYS A 283 -8.08 -9.02 0.64
C CYS A 283 -8.77 -10.04 1.54
N VAL A 284 -8.54 -11.30 1.26
CA VAL A 284 -9.05 -12.42 2.05
C VAL A 284 -8.07 -12.70 3.17
N ILE A 285 -8.57 -12.89 4.39
CA ILE A 285 -7.75 -13.13 5.58
C ILE A 285 -8.25 -14.38 6.27
N TYR A 286 -7.32 -15.27 6.63
CA TYR A 286 -7.58 -16.45 7.45
C TYR A 286 -6.83 -16.37 8.77
N LYS A 287 -7.50 -16.82 9.85
CA LYS A 287 -6.87 -17.21 11.11
C LYS A 287 -6.96 -18.72 11.24
N LEU A 288 -5.79 -19.38 11.27
CA LEU A 288 -5.69 -20.83 11.15
C LEU A 288 -4.91 -21.44 12.33
N LYS A 289 -5.19 -22.70 12.63
CA LYS A 289 -4.39 -23.52 13.54
C LYS A 289 -3.08 -24.02 12.92
N LYS A 290 -3.07 -24.20 11.59
CA LYS A 290 -1.91 -24.70 10.82
C LYS A 290 -1.51 -23.71 9.74
N GLY A 291 -0.20 -23.52 9.51
CA GLY A 291 0.32 -22.72 8.42
C GLY A 291 0.34 -23.48 7.09
N VAL A 292 0.55 -22.74 6.01
CA VAL A 292 0.67 -23.32 4.65
C VAL A 292 2.10 -23.26 4.13
N SER A 293 2.94 -22.41 4.72
CA SER A 293 4.35 -22.28 4.34
C SER A 293 5.20 -21.78 5.51
N LYS A 294 6.52 -21.82 5.34
CA LYS A 294 7.50 -21.16 6.23
C LYS A 294 7.94 -19.79 5.72
N HIS A 295 7.35 -19.33 4.63
CA HIS A 295 7.72 -18.09 3.96
C HIS A 295 6.75 -16.97 4.32
N PHE A 296 7.27 -15.75 4.44
CA PHE A 296 6.42 -14.58 4.64
C PHE A 296 5.59 -14.27 3.40
N TRP A 297 6.24 -14.24 2.23
CA TRP A 297 5.60 -14.02 0.95
C TRP A 297 5.79 -15.24 0.06
N VAL A 298 4.71 -15.73 -0.54
CA VAL A 298 4.75 -16.78 -1.57
C VAL A 298 4.22 -16.20 -2.87
N ASN A 299 5.11 -16.06 -3.87
CA ASN A 299 4.69 -15.78 -5.24
C ASN A 299 4.08 -17.04 -5.84
N ILE A 300 2.99 -16.88 -6.57
CA ILE A 300 2.27 -18.00 -7.18
C ILE A 300 2.31 -17.86 -8.70
N ASN A 301 2.92 -18.84 -9.36
CA ASN A 301 2.89 -19.00 -10.82
C ASN A 301 2.35 -20.38 -11.19
N ASP A 302 1.15 -20.68 -10.73
CA ASP A 302 0.43 -21.91 -11.01
C ASP A 302 -0.95 -21.55 -11.55
N GLU A 303 -1.32 -22.07 -12.70
CA GLU A 303 -2.53 -21.71 -13.44
C GLU A 303 -3.83 -21.97 -12.68
N ARG A 304 -3.79 -22.85 -11.67
CA ARG A 304 -4.94 -23.16 -10.81
C ARG A 304 -5.31 -22.04 -9.84
N PHE A 305 -4.47 -21.01 -9.71
CA PHE A 305 -4.68 -19.88 -8.81
C PHE A 305 -4.96 -18.61 -9.60
N GLU A 306 -5.96 -17.86 -9.21
CA GLU A 306 -6.32 -16.56 -9.78
C GLU A 306 -5.84 -15.38 -8.93
N LEU A 307 -4.67 -15.51 -8.31
CA LEU A 307 -4.04 -14.47 -7.52
C LEU A 307 -2.52 -14.51 -7.66
N PRO A 308 -1.82 -13.36 -7.47
CA PRO A 308 -0.38 -13.28 -7.72
C PRO A 308 0.48 -13.86 -6.59
N GLY A 309 -0.09 -14.09 -5.43
CA GLY A 309 0.64 -14.58 -4.27
C GLY A 309 -0.15 -14.45 -2.97
N LEU A 310 0.40 -15.00 -1.90
CA LEU A 310 -0.14 -14.91 -0.56
C LEU A 310 0.93 -14.47 0.45
N ILE A 311 0.48 -13.99 1.59
CA ILE A 311 1.33 -13.54 2.69
C ILE A 311 0.96 -14.32 3.94
N GLU A 312 1.85 -15.20 4.40
CA GLU A 312 1.72 -15.81 5.72
C GLU A 312 2.34 -14.89 6.77
N PHE A 313 1.51 -13.95 7.24
CA PHE A 313 1.92 -12.81 8.06
C PHE A 313 2.49 -13.24 9.41
N SER A 314 2.05 -14.36 9.95
CA SER A 314 2.58 -14.96 11.17
C SER A 314 4.05 -15.40 11.08
N ASN A 315 4.62 -15.49 9.86
CA ASN A 315 6.05 -15.67 9.66
C ASN A 315 6.87 -14.38 9.83
N LEU A 316 6.20 -13.21 9.88
CA LEU A 316 6.79 -11.92 10.24
C LEU A 316 6.43 -11.54 11.69
N ARG A 317 5.13 -11.41 12.00
CA ARG A 317 4.61 -11.04 13.32
C ARG A 317 4.07 -12.30 14.01
N LYS A 318 4.69 -12.70 15.13
CA LYS A 318 4.20 -13.84 15.90
C LYS A 318 2.80 -13.54 16.46
N ILE A 319 1.88 -14.49 16.28
CA ILE A 319 0.53 -14.44 16.81
C ILE A 319 0.48 -15.31 18.07
N GLU A 320 -0.38 -14.95 19.01
CA GLU A 320 -0.61 -15.73 20.23
C GLU A 320 -1.08 -17.14 19.89
N ASP A 321 -0.83 -18.08 20.80
CA ASP A 321 -1.17 -19.51 20.66
C ASP A 321 -0.61 -20.18 19.40
N ASP A 322 0.45 -19.61 18.83
CA ASP A 322 1.09 -20.06 17.58
C ASP A 322 0.14 -20.13 16.37
N LEU A 323 -0.98 -19.38 16.42
CA LEU A 323 -1.94 -19.28 15.33
C LEU A 323 -1.32 -18.60 14.11
N LYS A 324 -1.91 -18.87 12.95
CA LYS A 324 -1.41 -18.39 11.67
C LYS A 324 -2.39 -17.40 11.06
N ILE A 325 -1.86 -16.28 10.58
CA ILE A 325 -2.61 -15.27 9.81
C ILE A 325 -2.09 -15.29 8.38
N ILE A 326 -3.00 -15.48 7.44
CA ILE A 326 -2.69 -15.54 6.01
C ILE A 326 -3.54 -14.53 5.27
N TYR A 327 -2.91 -13.69 4.45
CA TYR A 327 -3.56 -12.75 3.55
C TYR A 327 -3.45 -13.24 2.11
N LEU A 328 -4.57 -13.22 1.39
CA LEU A 328 -4.65 -13.53 -0.04
C LEU A 328 -5.23 -12.29 -0.76
N PRO A 329 -4.37 -11.39 -1.26
CA PRO A 329 -4.83 -10.17 -1.94
C PRO A 329 -5.12 -10.44 -3.41
N TYR A 330 -6.37 -10.23 -3.81
CA TYR A 330 -6.77 -10.12 -5.20
C TYR A 330 -6.77 -8.65 -5.60
N TYR A 331 -5.99 -8.29 -6.61
CA TYR A 331 -6.10 -7.00 -7.26
C TYR A 331 -6.99 -7.16 -8.49
N MET A 332 -7.93 -6.26 -8.70
CA MET A 332 -8.82 -6.30 -9.85
C MET A 332 -9.50 -4.95 -10.07
N PRO A 333 -9.91 -4.63 -11.30
CA PRO A 333 -10.81 -3.50 -11.55
C PRO A 333 -12.09 -3.64 -10.73
N VAL A 334 -12.61 -2.53 -10.22
CA VAL A 334 -13.87 -2.55 -9.44
C VAL A 334 -15.08 -3.01 -10.26
N THR A 335 -14.96 -2.98 -11.60
CA THR A 335 -15.96 -3.47 -12.56
C THR A 335 -15.85 -4.97 -12.82
N HIS A 336 -14.79 -5.62 -12.31
CA HIS A 336 -14.62 -7.06 -12.48
C HIS A 336 -15.69 -7.80 -11.68
N GLU A 337 -16.35 -8.79 -12.30
CA GLU A 337 -17.48 -9.52 -11.70
C GLU A 337 -17.13 -10.16 -10.32
N LYS A 338 -15.90 -10.56 -10.14
CA LYS A 338 -15.40 -11.15 -8.88
C LYS A 338 -15.39 -10.14 -7.73
N PHE A 339 -15.28 -8.82 -8.00
CA PHE A 339 -15.23 -7.80 -6.96
C PHE A 339 -16.50 -7.78 -6.09
N GLU A 340 -17.65 -8.10 -6.68
CA GLU A 340 -18.94 -8.11 -5.99
C GLU A 340 -19.35 -9.50 -5.46
N LYS A 341 -18.52 -10.53 -5.65
CA LYS A 341 -18.82 -11.87 -5.09
C LYS A 341 -18.89 -11.84 -3.57
N SER A 342 -19.63 -12.82 -3.02
CA SER A 342 -19.83 -12.97 -1.58
C SER A 342 -18.58 -13.48 -0.86
N ASP A 343 -18.59 -13.35 0.45
CA ASP A 343 -17.51 -13.85 1.30
C ASP A 343 -17.40 -15.38 1.22
N GLU A 344 -18.52 -16.10 1.09
CA GLU A 344 -18.55 -17.56 0.92
C GLU A 344 -17.86 -17.99 -0.39
N PHE A 345 -18.04 -17.23 -1.48
CA PHE A 345 -17.35 -17.49 -2.73
C PHE A 345 -15.83 -17.42 -2.52
N PHE A 346 -15.36 -16.37 -1.87
CA PHE A 346 -13.93 -16.22 -1.58
C PHE A 346 -13.42 -17.29 -0.61
N PHE A 347 -14.22 -17.68 0.37
CA PHE A 347 -13.87 -18.77 1.29
C PHE A 347 -13.61 -20.07 0.53
N GLU A 348 -14.55 -20.57 -0.26
CA GLU A 348 -14.42 -21.85 -0.96
C GLU A 348 -13.25 -21.83 -1.96
N GLU A 349 -13.09 -20.75 -2.71
CA GLU A 349 -12.00 -20.65 -3.67
C GLU A 349 -10.63 -20.60 -2.98
N THR A 350 -10.46 -19.71 -2.00
CA THR A 350 -9.15 -19.50 -1.36
C THR A 350 -8.80 -20.62 -0.40
N PHE A 351 -9.77 -21.29 0.21
CA PHE A 351 -9.50 -22.47 1.03
C PHE A 351 -8.93 -23.60 0.17
N ASN A 352 -9.47 -23.83 -1.04
CA ASN A 352 -8.89 -24.77 -2.00
C ASN A 352 -7.44 -24.40 -2.35
N TYR A 353 -7.11 -23.12 -2.52
CA TYR A 353 -5.74 -22.67 -2.76
C TYR A 353 -4.81 -22.98 -1.58
N LEU A 354 -5.28 -22.77 -0.34
CA LEU A 354 -4.50 -23.09 0.85
C LEU A 354 -4.25 -24.59 0.97
N GLN A 355 -5.24 -25.42 0.61
CA GLN A 355 -5.07 -26.90 0.59
C GLN A 355 -4.08 -27.36 -0.48
N MET A 356 -3.97 -26.67 -1.63
CA MET A 356 -2.94 -26.98 -2.63
C MET A 356 -1.51 -26.71 -2.12
N LEU A 357 -1.34 -25.78 -1.18
CA LEU A 357 -0.07 -25.48 -0.53
C LEU A 357 0.19 -26.41 0.68
N ASN A 358 -0.85 -26.71 1.45
CA ASN A 358 -0.80 -27.63 2.57
C ASN A 358 -1.99 -28.63 2.51
N PRO A 359 -1.78 -29.82 1.92
CA PRO A 359 -2.85 -30.83 1.81
C PRO A 359 -3.42 -31.35 3.14
N ASN A 360 -2.72 -31.09 4.26
CA ASN A 360 -3.19 -31.49 5.61
C ASN A 360 -4.06 -30.42 6.28
N LEU A 361 -4.40 -29.34 5.56
CA LEU A 361 -5.29 -28.29 6.06
C LEU A 361 -6.75 -28.75 5.94
N GLU A 362 -7.48 -28.70 7.04
CA GLU A 362 -8.89 -29.07 7.13
C GLU A 362 -9.74 -27.85 7.48
N LYS A 363 -11.06 -27.87 7.18
CA LYS A 363 -11.96 -26.74 7.51
C LYS A 363 -12.01 -26.45 9.01
N GLU A 364 -11.79 -27.46 9.85
CA GLU A 364 -11.72 -27.38 11.31
C GLU A 364 -10.46 -26.68 11.83
N ASP A 365 -9.48 -26.46 10.96
CA ASP A 365 -8.31 -25.64 11.26
C ASP A 365 -8.59 -24.14 11.12
N VAL A 366 -9.69 -23.76 10.48
CA VAL A 366 -10.11 -22.36 10.34
C VAL A 366 -10.74 -21.88 11.63
N ILE A 367 -10.13 -20.88 12.27
CA ILE A 367 -10.67 -20.22 13.47
C ILE A 367 -11.55 -19.05 13.08
N ASP A 368 -11.10 -18.28 12.08
CA ASP A 368 -11.82 -17.11 11.61
C ASP A 368 -11.44 -16.77 10.16
N PHE A 369 -12.29 -16.03 9.50
CA PHE A 369 -12.19 -15.64 8.09
C PHE A 369 -12.79 -14.25 7.87
N SER A 370 -12.17 -13.45 7.03
CA SER A 370 -12.64 -12.10 6.71
C SER A 370 -12.31 -11.72 5.27
N VAL A 371 -13.19 -10.95 4.63
CA VAL A 371 -12.98 -10.37 3.30
C VAL A 371 -13.05 -8.85 3.41
N ASN A 372 -11.96 -8.17 3.08
CA ASN A 372 -11.88 -6.72 3.09
C ASN A 372 -11.74 -6.20 1.66
N LYS A 373 -12.61 -5.27 1.26
CA LYS A 373 -12.63 -4.69 -0.09
C LYS A 373 -12.26 -3.21 -0.05
N LEU A 374 -11.45 -2.76 -1.00
CA LEU A 374 -11.11 -1.36 -1.18
C LEU A 374 -11.11 -1.01 -2.68
N LYS A 375 -11.94 -0.03 -3.07
CA LYS A 375 -12.15 0.34 -4.48
C LYS A 375 -10.90 0.99 -5.11
N TYR A 376 -10.24 1.88 -4.38
CA TYR A 376 -9.10 2.67 -4.86
C TYR A 376 -7.86 2.32 -4.04
N ALA A 377 -7.33 1.12 -4.29
CA ALA A 377 -6.24 0.57 -3.48
C ALA A 377 -4.85 0.98 -4.01
N GLN A 378 -4.70 1.06 -5.32
CA GLN A 378 -3.41 1.30 -5.98
C GLN A 378 -3.61 2.10 -7.25
N PRO A 379 -2.94 3.25 -7.46
CA PRO A 379 -2.91 3.91 -8.75
C PRO A 379 -2.20 3.04 -9.78
N ILE A 380 -2.67 3.09 -11.01
CA ILE A 380 -2.06 2.43 -12.17
C ILE A 380 -0.92 3.31 -12.67
N CYS A 381 0.29 2.98 -12.25
CA CYS A 381 1.50 3.71 -12.62
C CYS A 381 2.01 3.23 -13.98
N ASP A 382 1.40 3.71 -15.06
CA ASP A 382 1.76 3.40 -16.44
C ASP A 382 2.93 4.27 -16.95
N VAL A 383 3.38 4.02 -18.17
CA VAL A 383 4.41 4.84 -18.83
C VAL A 383 3.91 6.29 -18.96
N GLY A 384 4.75 7.27 -18.62
CA GLY A 384 4.38 8.67 -18.59
C GLY A 384 3.54 9.10 -17.39
N PHE A 385 3.43 8.26 -16.36
CA PHE A 385 2.62 8.57 -15.16
C PHE A 385 3.07 9.85 -14.44
N LYS A 386 4.37 10.14 -14.45
CA LYS A 386 4.95 11.35 -13.83
C LYS A 386 4.30 12.64 -14.34
N GLU A 387 3.97 12.69 -15.63
CA GLU A 387 3.33 13.86 -16.27
C GLU A 387 1.83 13.95 -15.95
N LYS A 388 1.21 12.84 -15.56
CA LYS A 388 -0.21 12.80 -15.16
C LYS A 388 -0.42 13.27 -13.72
N ILE A 389 0.62 13.24 -12.87
CA ILE A 389 0.49 13.62 -11.46
C ILE A 389 0.19 15.13 -11.36
N PRO A 390 -0.96 15.50 -10.78
CA PRO A 390 -1.29 16.91 -10.63
C PRO A 390 -0.38 17.58 -9.58
N PRO A 391 -0.31 18.93 -9.54
CA PRO A 391 0.43 19.62 -8.51
C PRO A 391 -0.22 19.42 -7.13
N LEU A 392 0.61 19.36 -6.07
CA LEU A 392 0.14 19.27 -4.67
C LEU A 392 -0.73 20.47 -4.27
N GLN A 393 -0.35 21.66 -4.70
CA GLN A 393 -1.15 22.88 -4.58
C GLN A 393 -2.04 23.01 -5.81
N THR A 394 -3.33 23.11 -5.60
CA THR A 394 -4.32 23.21 -6.68
C THR A 394 -4.46 24.63 -7.22
N ASP A 395 -5.25 24.79 -8.29
CA ASP A 395 -5.67 26.10 -8.80
C ASP A 395 -6.69 26.81 -7.87
N ILE A 396 -7.13 26.11 -6.82
CA ILE A 396 -7.97 26.68 -5.76
C ILE A 396 -7.05 27.12 -4.64
N GLU A 397 -7.06 28.41 -4.33
CA GLU A 397 -6.20 28.97 -3.31
C GLU A 397 -6.41 28.27 -1.95
N ASN A 398 -5.31 27.88 -1.30
CA ASN A 398 -5.25 27.20 -0.02
C ASN A 398 -5.87 25.78 0.01
N LEU A 399 -6.14 25.16 -1.15
CA LEU A 399 -6.49 23.75 -1.25
C LEU A 399 -5.27 22.94 -1.73
N TYR A 400 -4.89 21.96 -0.91
CA TYR A 400 -3.81 21.02 -1.19
C TYR A 400 -4.37 19.60 -1.32
N ILE A 401 -3.85 18.85 -2.27
CA ILE A 401 -4.31 17.49 -2.53
C ILE A 401 -3.11 16.56 -2.63
N ALA A 402 -3.20 15.45 -1.96
CA ALA A 402 -2.26 14.35 -2.09
C ALA A 402 -2.95 13.01 -1.81
N ASP A 403 -2.61 12.02 -2.58
CA ASP A 403 -2.94 10.62 -2.32
C ASP A 403 -1.77 9.74 -2.73
N THR A 404 -1.99 8.45 -2.82
CA THR A 404 -0.93 7.47 -3.15
C THR A 404 -0.34 7.63 -4.54
N CYS A 405 -0.98 8.34 -5.47
CA CYS A 405 -0.42 8.61 -6.81
C CYS A 405 0.80 9.54 -6.76
N PHE A 406 0.90 10.39 -5.74
CA PHE A 406 2.01 11.31 -5.56
C PHE A 406 3.29 10.66 -5.03
N TYR A 407 3.26 9.37 -4.69
CA TYR A 407 4.48 8.63 -4.28
C TYR A 407 5.34 8.22 -5.46
N TYR A 408 4.77 8.20 -6.68
CA TYR A 408 5.52 7.79 -7.86
C TYR A 408 6.89 8.46 -7.96
N PRO A 409 7.96 7.74 -8.31
CA PRO A 409 7.96 6.34 -8.77
C PRO A 409 7.98 5.29 -7.64
N GLU A 410 7.90 5.70 -6.37
CA GLU A 410 7.88 4.78 -5.23
C GLU A 410 6.53 4.05 -5.11
N ASP A 411 6.55 2.86 -4.51
CA ASP A 411 5.31 2.15 -4.17
C ASP A 411 4.69 2.76 -2.90
N ARG A 412 3.40 2.52 -2.70
CA ARG A 412 2.69 3.03 -1.52
C ARG A 412 3.25 2.43 -0.22
N GLY A 413 3.38 3.27 0.79
CA GLY A 413 3.87 2.89 2.10
C GLY A 413 3.65 3.97 3.16
N VAL A 414 3.84 3.59 4.41
CA VAL A 414 3.77 4.56 5.52
C VAL A 414 4.89 5.59 5.40
N SER A 415 6.08 5.18 4.99
CA SER A 415 7.24 6.07 4.84
C SER A 415 6.98 7.14 3.77
N GLU A 416 6.43 6.76 2.63
CA GLU A 416 6.07 7.68 1.56
C GLU A 416 4.94 8.62 1.99
N SER A 417 3.99 8.14 2.81
CA SER A 417 2.93 8.96 3.41
C SER A 417 3.52 10.04 4.31
N VAL A 418 4.46 9.69 5.17
CA VAL A 418 5.14 10.63 6.10
C VAL A 418 5.98 11.65 5.32
N LYS A 419 6.78 11.16 4.35
CA LYS A 419 7.60 12.02 3.48
C LYS A 419 6.77 13.06 2.73
N LEU A 420 5.64 12.62 2.17
CA LEU A 420 4.76 13.52 1.42
C LEU A 420 4.05 14.50 2.35
N ALA A 421 3.64 14.08 3.55
CA ALA A 421 3.05 14.96 4.56
C ALA A 421 4.02 16.09 4.94
N LYS A 422 5.29 15.79 5.22
CA LYS A 422 6.32 16.81 5.48
C LYS A 422 6.40 17.82 4.32
N LYS A 423 6.47 17.32 3.08
CA LYS A 423 6.55 18.15 1.86
C LYS A 423 5.33 19.06 1.67
N ILE A 424 4.13 18.59 1.97
CA ILE A 424 2.92 19.42 1.90
C ILE A 424 2.96 20.52 2.93
N ILE A 425 3.28 20.18 4.18
CA ILE A 425 3.30 21.15 5.28
C ILE A 425 4.41 22.21 5.12
N GLU A 426 5.50 21.90 4.42
CA GLU A 426 6.50 22.86 4.04
C GLU A 426 5.99 23.91 3.03
N LYS A 427 5.08 23.51 2.14
CA LYS A 427 4.50 24.37 1.10
C LYS A 427 3.37 25.26 1.59
N ILE A 428 2.77 24.93 2.73
CA ILE A 428 1.70 25.75 3.29
C ILE A 428 2.29 27.03 3.86
N VAL A 429 2.07 28.10 3.12
CA VAL A 429 2.37 29.47 3.55
C VAL A 429 1.02 30.15 3.77
N ILE A 430 0.63 30.27 5.01
CA ILE A 430 -0.61 30.96 5.36
C ILE A 430 -0.27 32.32 6.00
#